data_8b07ed01f2a723e78e2ec6ca5fbdc6c7
#
_entry.id   8b07ed01f2a723e78e2ec6ca5fbdc6c7
#
_cell.length_a   1.000
_cell.length_b   1.000
_cell.length_c   1.000
_cell.angle_alpha   90.00
_cell.angle_beta   90.00
_cell.angle_gamma   90.00
#
_symmetry.space_group_name_H-M   'P 1'
#
loop_
_entity.id
_entity.type
_entity.pdbx_description
1 polymer ?
#
loop_
_entity_poly.entity_id
_entity_poly.type
_entity_poly.pdbx_seq_one_letter_code
_entity_poly.pdbx_strand_id
1 'polypeptide(L)'
;YLNELALESAPGSNGLFFFPYLLGERAPLWNEYARGMFIGMGMDMKRSDLIRSVFEGTAYALRHVMETVKASGAKAKVLRICGGGAKSRTWSQIKASMLHMPVYLLDEKSGDVPVGDALIVGHKVGVFPDLTKAVEQIVKVNEIIQPVDEWVEAYDRLYPFYVDMY
;
A
#
# COMPACT_ATOMS: atom_id res chain seq x y z
N TYR A 1 -7.36 6.91 16.29
CA TYR A 1 -8.63 6.19 16.46
C TYR A 1 -8.84 5.08 15.40
N LEU A 2 -8.90 5.37 14.06
CA LEU A 2 -9.10 4.30 13.04
C LEU A 2 -7.94 3.31 13.00
N ASN A 3 -6.71 3.77 13.17
CA ASN A 3 -5.53 2.92 13.21
C ASN A 3 -5.56 1.95 14.41
N GLU A 4 -5.99 2.42 15.55
CA GLU A 4 -6.14 1.63 16.78
C GLU A 4 -7.25 0.58 16.62
N LEU A 5 -8.41 0.98 16.11
CA LEU A 5 -9.49 0.05 15.79
C LEU A 5 -9.05 -1.06 14.82
N ALA A 6 -8.31 -0.73 13.78
CA ALA A 6 -7.82 -1.74 12.85
C ALA A 6 -6.90 -2.76 13.53
N LEU A 7 -6.17 -2.37 14.59
CA LEU A 7 -5.30 -3.28 15.34
C LEU A 7 -6.07 -4.21 16.30
N GLU A 8 -7.30 -3.89 16.64
CA GLU A 8 -8.17 -4.76 17.44
C GLU A 8 -8.69 -5.98 16.67
N SER A 9 -8.60 -5.96 15.34
CA SER A 9 -8.93 -7.10 14.47
C SER A 9 -7.66 -7.85 14.07
N ALA A 10 -7.78 -9.18 13.96
CA ALA A 10 -6.69 -10.02 13.48
C ALA A 10 -6.41 -9.78 11.98
N PRO A 11 -5.18 -10.09 11.49
CA PRO A 11 -4.88 -10.09 10.07
C PRO A 11 -5.85 -10.96 9.27
N GLY A 12 -6.41 -10.40 8.20
CA GLY A 12 -7.46 -11.03 7.40
C GLY A 12 -8.88 -10.67 7.84
N SER A 13 -9.05 -9.76 8.81
CA SER A 13 -10.34 -9.14 9.17
C SER A 13 -11.46 -10.15 9.39
N ASN A 14 -11.15 -11.31 10.03
CA ASN A 14 -12.07 -12.43 10.22
C ASN A 14 -12.72 -12.95 8.93
N GLY A 15 -12.01 -12.90 7.80
CA GLY A 15 -12.51 -13.33 6.50
C GLY A 15 -13.34 -12.29 5.75
N LEU A 16 -13.38 -11.05 6.23
CA LEU A 16 -14.03 -9.94 5.54
C LEU A 16 -13.07 -9.31 4.53
N PHE A 17 -13.42 -9.35 3.25
CA PHE A 17 -12.69 -8.69 2.17
C PHE A 17 -13.37 -7.39 1.76
N PHE A 18 -12.56 -6.39 1.45
CA PHE A 18 -12.99 -5.14 0.83
C PHE A 18 -12.32 -4.95 -0.52
N PHE A 19 -13.11 -4.67 -1.55
CA PHE A 19 -12.64 -4.33 -2.89
C PHE A 19 -12.75 -2.82 -3.08
N PRO A 20 -11.62 -2.09 -3.25
CA PRO A 20 -11.61 -0.62 -3.22
C PRO A 20 -11.96 0.06 -4.55
N TYR A 21 -12.64 -0.63 -5.46
CA TYR A 21 -12.85 -0.18 -6.84
C TYR A 21 -14.03 0.79 -6.99
N LEU A 22 -14.06 1.86 -6.20
CA LEU A 22 -15.20 2.80 -6.11
C LEU A 22 -15.53 3.50 -7.44
N LEU A 23 -14.52 3.74 -8.28
CA LEU A 23 -14.64 4.39 -9.60
C LEU A 23 -14.12 3.49 -10.73
N GLY A 24 -14.26 2.21 -10.59
CA GLY A 24 -13.68 1.23 -11.49
C GLY A 24 -12.27 0.83 -11.09
N GLU A 25 -11.72 -0.13 -11.79
CA GLU A 25 -10.39 -0.68 -11.60
C GLU A 25 -9.52 -0.34 -12.82
N ARG A 26 -8.33 0.23 -12.61
CA ARG A 26 -7.41 0.63 -13.68
C ARG A 26 -6.29 -0.34 -13.92
N ALA A 27 -5.88 -1.08 -12.89
CA ALA A 27 -4.79 -2.02 -12.96
C ALA A 27 -4.98 -3.12 -11.91
N PRO A 28 -4.72 -4.40 -12.25
CA PRO A 28 -4.09 -4.86 -13.49
C PRO A 28 -5.05 -5.20 -14.63
N LEU A 29 -6.39 -5.23 -14.42
CA LEU A 29 -7.35 -5.81 -15.37
C LEU A 29 -8.09 -4.78 -16.21
N TRP A 30 -8.06 -3.49 -15.82
CA TRP A 30 -8.72 -2.39 -16.52
C TRP A 30 -10.25 -2.59 -16.67
N ASN A 31 -10.96 -2.67 -15.56
CA ASN A 31 -12.40 -2.85 -15.51
C ASN A 31 -13.12 -1.58 -15.00
N GLU A 32 -13.69 -0.79 -15.90
CA GLU A 32 -14.42 0.43 -15.57
C GLU A 32 -15.77 0.18 -14.85
N TYR A 33 -16.30 -1.04 -14.94
CA TYR A 33 -17.57 -1.43 -14.31
C TYR A 33 -17.39 -1.98 -12.89
N ALA A 34 -16.16 -2.26 -12.46
CA ALA A 34 -15.90 -2.69 -11.09
C ALA A 34 -16.38 -1.63 -10.09
N ARG A 35 -16.90 -2.07 -8.95
CA ARG A 35 -17.38 -1.21 -7.86
C ARG A 35 -16.84 -1.69 -6.52
N GLY A 36 -16.82 -0.75 -5.55
CA GLY A 36 -16.45 -1.09 -4.18
C GLY A 36 -17.42 -2.11 -3.58
N MET A 37 -16.88 -3.09 -2.86
CA MET A 37 -17.65 -4.22 -2.37
C MET A 37 -17.04 -4.77 -1.08
N PHE A 38 -17.91 -5.22 -0.16
CA PHE A 38 -17.54 -6.05 0.97
C PHE A 38 -18.06 -7.47 0.74
N ILE A 39 -17.19 -8.48 0.96
CA ILE A 39 -17.54 -9.90 0.87
C ILE A 39 -17.13 -10.61 2.16
N GLY A 40 -17.98 -11.55 2.63
CA GLY A 40 -17.70 -12.32 3.84
C GLY A 40 -18.31 -11.71 5.11
N MET A 41 -19.27 -10.79 4.99
CA MET A 41 -19.91 -10.17 6.14
C MET A 41 -20.82 -11.16 6.90
N GLY A 42 -20.52 -11.38 8.17
CA GLY A 42 -21.29 -12.22 9.09
C GLY A 42 -21.92 -11.42 10.23
N MET A 43 -22.75 -12.10 11.03
CA MET A 43 -23.45 -11.49 12.18
C MET A 43 -22.52 -11.15 13.35
N ASP A 44 -21.37 -11.77 13.42
CA ASP A 44 -20.35 -11.62 14.46
C ASP A 44 -19.27 -10.59 14.14
N MET A 45 -19.37 -9.94 12.97
CA MET A 45 -18.43 -8.93 12.53
C MET A 45 -18.43 -7.71 13.45
N LYS A 46 -17.22 -7.29 13.81
CA LYS A 46 -16.98 -6.10 14.61
C LYS A 46 -16.66 -4.90 13.76
N ARG A 47 -16.79 -3.73 14.32
CA ARG A 47 -16.38 -2.47 13.68
C ARG A 47 -14.88 -2.46 13.32
N SER A 48 -14.06 -3.10 14.16
CA SER A 48 -12.62 -3.27 13.91
C SER A 48 -12.35 -4.08 12.64
N ASP A 49 -13.13 -5.13 12.37
CA ASP A 49 -12.99 -5.95 11.16
C ASP A 49 -13.32 -5.14 9.90
N LEU A 50 -14.39 -4.35 9.95
CA LEU A 50 -14.75 -3.44 8.85
C LEU A 50 -13.63 -2.43 8.56
N ILE A 51 -13.08 -1.79 9.57
CA ILE A 51 -12.02 -0.80 9.40
C ILE A 51 -10.74 -1.46 8.88
N ARG A 52 -10.36 -2.60 9.47
CA ARG A 52 -9.17 -3.33 9.02
C ARG A 52 -9.31 -3.83 7.59
N SER A 53 -10.47 -4.38 7.22
CA SER A 53 -10.70 -4.86 5.86
C SER A 53 -10.54 -3.78 4.79
N VAL A 54 -10.89 -2.51 5.10
CA VAL A 54 -10.64 -1.38 4.18
C VAL A 54 -9.15 -1.13 4.00
N PHE A 55 -8.34 -1.19 5.06
CA PHE A 55 -6.89 -1.05 4.95
C PHE A 55 -6.27 -2.22 4.19
N GLU A 56 -6.69 -3.45 4.49
CA GLU A 56 -6.24 -4.66 3.83
C GLU A 56 -6.67 -4.72 2.37
N GLY A 57 -7.91 -4.35 2.04
CA GLY A 57 -8.44 -4.35 0.67
C GLY A 57 -7.61 -3.48 -0.28
N THR A 58 -7.21 -2.30 0.18
CA THR A 58 -6.30 -1.44 -0.61
C THR A 58 -4.89 -2.04 -0.75
N ALA A 59 -4.42 -2.78 0.25
CA ALA A 59 -3.13 -3.47 0.20
C ALA A 59 -3.19 -4.72 -0.70
N TYR A 60 -4.31 -5.47 -0.71
CA TYR A 60 -4.55 -6.56 -1.66
C TYR A 60 -4.55 -6.07 -3.10
N ALA A 61 -5.27 -4.98 -3.39
CA ALA A 61 -5.26 -4.37 -4.72
C ALA A 61 -3.84 -3.95 -5.15
N LEU A 62 -3.08 -3.36 -4.24
CA LEU A 62 -1.67 -3.01 -4.49
C LEU A 62 -0.82 -4.26 -4.75
N ARG A 63 -1.02 -5.35 -4.01
CA ARG A 63 -0.33 -6.63 -4.24
C ARG A 63 -0.63 -7.17 -5.63
N HIS A 64 -1.88 -7.13 -6.07
CA HIS A 64 -2.30 -7.58 -7.40
C HIS A 64 -1.56 -6.81 -8.53
N VAL A 65 -1.47 -5.48 -8.40
CA VAL A 65 -0.66 -4.64 -9.30
C VAL A 65 0.83 -5.02 -9.23
N MET A 66 1.38 -5.19 -8.03
CA MET A 66 2.81 -5.51 -7.85
C MET A 66 3.19 -6.87 -8.41
N GLU A 67 2.31 -7.86 -8.36
CA GLU A 67 2.56 -9.17 -8.96
C GLU A 67 2.60 -9.09 -10.49
N THR A 68 1.72 -8.30 -11.09
CA THR A 68 1.77 -8.02 -12.53
C THR A 68 3.07 -7.31 -12.92
N VAL A 69 3.50 -6.33 -12.12
CA VAL A 69 4.80 -5.63 -12.32
C VAL A 69 5.97 -6.61 -12.20
N LYS A 70 5.96 -7.51 -11.22
CA LYS A 70 6.99 -8.56 -11.08
C LYS A 70 6.99 -9.52 -12.27
N ALA A 71 5.81 -9.91 -12.77
CA ALA A 71 5.69 -10.78 -13.94
C ALA A 71 6.26 -10.15 -15.21
N SER A 72 6.31 -8.82 -15.33
CA SER A 72 6.99 -8.10 -16.41
C SER A 72 8.53 -8.08 -16.29
N GLY A 73 9.10 -8.71 -15.25
CA GLY A 73 10.54 -8.78 -14.99
C GLY A 73 11.09 -7.65 -14.11
N ALA A 74 10.26 -6.72 -13.66
CA ALA A 74 10.68 -5.67 -12.74
C ALA A 74 10.96 -6.21 -11.33
N LYS A 75 12.00 -5.68 -10.68
CA LYS A 75 12.44 -6.08 -9.34
C LYS A 75 12.29 -4.92 -8.37
N ALA A 76 11.16 -4.88 -7.65
CA ALA A 76 10.99 -3.96 -6.53
C ALA A 76 11.53 -4.60 -5.24
N LYS A 77 12.35 -3.85 -4.49
CA LYS A 77 12.92 -4.29 -3.21
C LYS A 77 12.35 -3.54 -2.00
N VAL A 78 11.81 -2.37 -2.24
CA VAL A 78 11.26 -1.49 -1.21
C VAL A 78 10.05 -0.76 -1.76
N LEU A 79 9.10 -0.43 -0.89
CA LEU A 79 8.00 0.47 -1.20
C LEU A 79 8.25 1.81 -0.50
N ARG A 80 8.29 2.91 -1.25
CA ARG A 80 8.36 4.27 -0.68
C ARG A 80 6.97 4.87 -0.68
N ILE A 81 6.56 5.39 0.47
CA ILE A 81 5.23 6.00 0.66
C ILE A 81 5.39 7.44 1.13
N CYS A 82 4.64 8.35 0.48
CA CYS A 82 4.52 9.75 0.85
C CYS A 82 3.05 10.16 0.93
N GLY A 83 2.79 11.39 1.35
CA GLY A 83 1.45 11.97 1.43
C GLY A 83 0.59 11.41 2.56
N GLY A 84 -0.72 11.57 2.47
CA GLY A 84 -1.67 11.24 3.54
C GLY A 84 -1.65 9.79 4.00
N GLY A 85 -1.43 8.85 3.08
CA GLY A 85 -1.36 7.41 3.40
C GLY A 85 -0.13 7.03 4.23
N ALA A 86 0.96 7.82 4.16
CA ALA A 86 2.16 7.60 4.96
C ALA A 86 1.97 7.93 6.45
N LYS A 87 0.94 8.72 6.79
CA LYS A 87 0.62 9.09 8.18
C LYS A 87 0.06 7.94 9.00
N SER A 88 -0.41 6.88 8.37
CA SER A 88 -0.92 5.69 9.04
C SER A 88 0.16 4.61 9.12
N ARG A 89 0.79 4.50 10.30
CA ARG A 89 1.77 3.45 10.56
C ARG A 89 1.14 2.05 10.45
N THR A 90 -0.08 1.87 10.97
CA THR A 90 -0.84 0.61 10.87
C THR A 90 -1.08 0.21 9.41
N TRP A 91 -1.52 1.14 8.57
CA TRP A 91 -1.74 0.86 7.15
C TRP A 91 -0.44 0.55 6.41
N SER A 92 0.63 1.23 6.76
CA SER A 92 1.97 0.97 6.20
C SER A 92 2.50 -0.39 6.64
N GLN A 93 2.22 -0.82 7.88
CA GLN A 93 2.54 -2.15 8.37
C GLN A 93 1.78 -3.25 7.61
N ILE A 94 0.49 -3.03 7.35
CA ILE A 94 -0.33 -3.93 6.52
C ILE A 94 0.29 -4.05 5.12
N LYS A 95 0.65 -2.94 4.48
CA LYS A 95 1.29 -2.95 3.15
C LYS A 95 2.64 -3.66 3.15
N ALA A 96 3.48 -3.42 4.15
CA ALA A 96 4.77 -4.09 4.27
C ALA A 96 4.62 -5.62 4.31
N SER A 97 3.71 -6.10 5.17
CA SER A 97 3.44 -7.53 5.33
C SER A 97 2.76 -8.14 4.11
N MET A 98 1.79 -7.42 3.51
CA MET A 98 1.08 -7.86 2.30
C MET A 98 2.00 -8.02 1.08
N LEU A 99 3.02 -7.16 0.96
CA LEU A 99 3.93 -7.13 -0.19
C LEU A 99 5.24 -7.86 0.05
N HIS A 100 5.49 -8.38 1.26
CA HIS A 100 6.74 -9.03 1.68
C HIS A 100 7.96 -8.12 1.47
N MET A 101 7.82 -6.82 1.71
CA MET A 101 8.91 -5.88 1.50
C MET A 101 8.85 -4.71 2.49
N PRO A 102 10.01 -4.14 2.84
CA PRO A 102 10.04 -2.98 3.72
C PRO A 102 9.35 -1.77 3.08
N VAL A 103 8.61 -1.04 3.91
CA VAL A 103 7.99 0.24 3.57
C VAL A 103 8.82 1.38 4.17
N TYR A 104 9.27 2.28 3.30
CA TYR A 104 10.02 3.47 3.66
C TYR A 104 9.07 4.66 3.71
N LEU A 105 8.79 5.16 4.91
CA LEU A 105 7.98 6.36 5.11
C LEU A 105 8.87 7.59 4.87
N LEU A 106 8.54 8.35 3.84
CA LEU A 106 9.27 9.56 3.52
C LEU A 106 8.86 10.70 4.46
N ASP A 107 9.80 11.60 4.71
CA ASP A 107 9.53 12.83 5.43
C ASP A 107 8.52 13.71 4.68
N GLU A 108 7.53 14.26 5.38
CA GLU A 108 6.44 15.03 4.76
C GLU A 108 6.92 16.22 3.94
N LYS A 109 8.02 16.89 4.35
CA LYS A 109 8.53 18.07 3.66
C LYS A 109 9.40 17.73 2.47
N SER A 110 10.20 16.66 2.58
CA SER A 110 11.18 16.28 1.55
C SER A 110 10.69 15.19 0.61
N GLY A 111 9.65 14.43 0.98
CA GLY A 111 9.10 13.33 0.20
C GLY A 111 7.81 13.64 -0.54
N ASP A 112 7.34 14.88 -0.51
CA ASP A 112 6.08 15.27 -1.15
C ASP A 112 6.24 15.53 -2.65
N VAL A 113 5.14 15.45 -3.40
CA VAL A 113 5.10 15.57 -4.87
C VAL A 113 5.78 16.84 -5.39
N PRO A 114 5.54 18.06 -4.81
CA PRO A 114 6.20 19.28 -5.28
C PRO A 114 7.72 19.23 -5.20
N VAL A 115 8.28 18.47 -4.25
CA VAL A 115 9.74 18.29 -4.15
C VAL A 115 10.26 17.46 -5.30
N GLY A 116 9.53 16.39 -5.67
CA GLY A 116 9.85 15.57 -6.84
C GLY A 116 9.86 16.41 -8.13
N ASP A 117 8.82 17.22 -8.33
CA ASP A 117 8.72 18.13 -9.47
C ASP A 117 9.88 19.12 -9.51
N ALA A 118 10.21 19.75 -8.36
CA ALA A 118 11.33 20.69 -8.26
C ALA A 118 12.67 20.03 -8.57
N LEU A 119 12.89 18.78 -8.16
CA LEU A 119 14.11 18.02 -8.45
C LEU A 119 14.25 17.73 -9.94
N ILE A 120 13.15 17.30 -10.59
CA ILE A 120 13.14 17.01 -12.04
C ILE A 120 13.42 18.27 -12.85
N VAL A 121 12.71 19.36 -12.54
CA VAL A 121 12.91 20.66 -13.21
C VAL A 121 14.31 21.20 -12.95
N GLY A 122 14.77 21.18 -11.68
CA GLY A 122 16.11 21.63 -11.31
C GLY A 122 17.23 20.86 -12.01
N HIS A 123 17.04 19.55 -12.21
CA HIS A 123 17.97 18.76 -13.01
C HIS A 123 17.95 19.21 -14.48
N LYS A 124 16.76 19.41 -15.05
CA LYS A 124 16.61 19.80 -16.46
C LYS A 124 17.24 21.18 -16.76
N VAL A 125 17.15 22.12 -15.83
CA VAL A 125 17.75 23.47 -15.99
C VAL A 125 19.19 23.57 -15.48
N GLY A 126 19.80 22.46 -15.06
CA GLY A 126 21.22 22.39 -14.68
C GLY A 126 21.54 22.78 -13.23
N VAL A 127 20.54 23.01 -12.38
CA VAL A 127 20.73 23.26 -10.93
C VAL A 127 21.26 22.02 -10.22
N PHE A 128 20.75 20.85 -10.61
CA PHE A 128 21.21 19.55 -10.12
C PHE A 128 21.83 18.75 -11.28
N PRO A 129 23.18 18.70 -11.38
CA PRO A 129 23.84 17.94 -12.46
C PRO A 129 23.54 16.44 -12.42
N ASP A 130 23.33 15.88 -11.22
CA ASP A 130 23.04 14.47 -10.98
C ASP A 130 21.73 14.36 -10.17
N LEU A 131 20.66 13.92 -10.83
CA LEU A 131 19.35 13.77 -10.20
C LEU A 131 19.35 12.73 -9.08
N THR A 132 20.07 11.62 -9.23
CA THR A 132 20.13 10.56 -8.23
C THR A 132 20.75 11.07 -6.93
N LYS A 133 21.89 11.78 -7.03
CA LYS A 133 22.53 12.40 -5.87
C LYS A 133 21.64 13.47 -5.22
N ALA A 134 20.95 14.28 -6.01
CA ALA A 134 20.03 15.28 -5.49
C ALA A 134 18.89 14.64 -4.70
N VAL A 135 18.30 13.56 -5.23
CA VAL A 135 17.25 12.78 -4.51
C VAL A 135 17.79 12.21 -3.20
N GLU A 136 18.98 11.60 -3.20
CA GLU A 136 19.61 11.02 -1.99
C GLU A 136 19.90 12.09 -0.90
N GLN A 137 20.25 13.28 -1.32
CA GLN A 137 20.55 14.39 -0.40
C GLN A 137 19.30 15.06 0.18
N ILE A 138 18.24 15.18 -0.63
CA ILE A 138 17.06 15.98 -0.29
C ILE A 138 15.95 15.12 0.32
N VAL A 139 15.65 13.97 -0.30
CA VAL A 139 14.56 13.11 0.16
C VAL A 139 14.98 12.29 1.37
N LYS A 140 14.34 12.52 2.50
CA LYS A 140 14.63 11.83 3.77
C LYS A 140 13.63 10.70 4.02
N VAL A 141 14.14 9.64 4.62
CA VAL A 141 13.31 8.53 5.14
C VAL A 141 13.19 8.72 6.64
N ASN A 142 11.97 8.87 7.14
CA ASN A 142 11.71 9.04 8.57
C ASN A 142 11.66 7.71 9.32
N GLU A 143 11.04 6.71 8.72
CA GLU A 143 10.87 5.39 9.34
C GLU A 143 10.92 4.31 8.27
N ILE A 144 11.44 3.13 8.64
CA ILE A 144 11.41 1.91 7.83
C ILE A 144 10.55 0.89 8.57
N ILE A 145 9.45 0.48 7.96
CA ILE A 145 8.54 -0.52 8.52
C ILE A 145 8.85 -1.86 7.86
N GLN A 146 9.24 -2.84 8.67
CA GLN A 146 9.50 -4.20 8.20
C GLN A 146 8.21 -5.02 8.17
N PRO A 147 8.09 -6.03 7.29
CA PRO A 147 7.02 -7.02 7.37
C PRO A 147 6.98 -7.71 8.74
N VAL A 148 5.80 -8.13 9.16
CA VAL A 148 5.57 -8.99 10.32
C VAL A 148 5.24 -10.39 9.80
N ASP A 149 6.05 -11.38 10.14
CA ASP A 149 5.96 -12.74 9.58
C ASP A 149 4.57 -13.37 9.76
N GLU A 150 4.00 -13.23 10.94
CA GLU A 150 2.65 -13.71 11.27
C GLU A 150 1.55 -13.10 10.37
N TRP A 151 1.71 -11.82 10.01
CA TRP A 151 0.78 -11.15 9.09
C TRP A 151 1.03 -11.56 7.64
N VAL A 152 2.29 -11.77 7.27
CA VAL A 152 2.67 -12.30 5.94
C VAL A 152 1.98 -13.64 5.70
N GLU A 153 2.12 -14.59 6.65
CA GLU A 153 1.49 -15.90 6.56
C GLU A 153 -0.04 -15.84 6.44
N ALA A 154 -0.67 -14.95 7.22
CA ALA A 154 -2.11 -14.75 7.15
C ALA A 154 -2.55 -14.21 5.79
N TYR A 155 -1.85 -13.19 5.26
CA TYR A 155 -2.17 -12.60 3.96
C TYR A 155 -1.88 -13.53 2.79
N ASP A 156 -0.84 -14.36 2.86
CA ASP A 156 -0.54 -15.33 1.82
C ASP A 156 -1.61 -16.42 1.68
N ARG A 157 -2.21 -16.84 2.81
CA ARG A 157 -3.33 -17.77 2.78
C ARG A 157 -4.59 -17.16 2.17
N LEU A 158 -4.80 -15.86 2.35
CA LEU A 158 -6.04 -15.17 1.96
C LEU A 158 -5.97 -14.54 0.57
N TYR A 159 -4.79 -14.19 0.09
CA TYR A 159 -4.63 -13.51 -1.19
C TYR A 159 -5.17 -14.28 -2.41
N PRO A 160 -5.02 -15.61 -2.52
CA PRO A 160 -5.64 -16.34 -3.62
C PRO A 160 -7.17 -16.17 -3.68
N PHE A 161 -7.84 -16.18 -2.52
CA PHE A 161 -9.29 -15.94 -2.46
C PHE A 161 -9.65 -14.53 -2.92
N TYR A 162 -8.85 -13.53 -2.56
CA TYR A 162 -9.05 -12.15 -3.04
C TYR A 162 -9.00 -12.07 -4.57
N VAL A 163 -8.04 -12.74 -5.20
CA VAL A 163 -7.90 -12.76 -6.66
C VAL A 163 -9.03 -13.53 -7.31
N ASP A 164 -9.44 -14.68 -6.75
CA ASP A 164 -10.51 -15.53 -7.30
C ASP A 164 -11.91 -14.91 -7.20
N MET A 165 -12.12 -14.01 -6.22
CA MET A 165 -13.40 -13.32 -6.03
C MET A 165 -13.57 -12.09 -6.93
N TYR A 166 -12.51 -11.61 -7.53
CA TYR A 166 -12.53 -10.46 -8.44
C TYR A 166 -12.66 -10.90 -9.89
#